data_86f6fdb5169f619fe68c098400e95858
#
_entry.id   86f6fdb5169f619fe68c098400e95858
#
_cell.length_a   1.000
_cell.length_b   1.000
_cell.length_c   1.000
_cell.angle_alpha   90.00
_cell.angle_beta   90.00
_cell.angle_gamma   90.00
#
_symmetry.space_group_name_H-M   'P 1'
#
loop_
_entity.id
_entity.type
_entity.pdbx_description
1 polymer ?
#
loop_
_entity_poly.entity_id
_entity_poly.type
_entity_poly.pdbx_seq_one_letter_code
_entity_poly.pdbx_strand_id
1 'polypeptide(L)'
;MPERPNRIFGRSLPMSLLRARETVVQRFRPMLRRHGLNEQQWRVLRVLAERTEVTATDLAEEAAVLSPSLSRILPVLEARGLLRRKTGTTDQRHSLIALAPAGRALFEQVAEDFELIYAQMAQDFGPARLTRLHAELEALRQVLS
;
A
#
# COMPACT_ATOMS: atom_id res chain seq x y z
N MET A 1 -7.60 -12.70 -43.01
CA MET A 1 -6.74 -13.34 -42.00
C MET A 1 -7.52 -13.52 -40.75
N PRO A 2 -7.71 -14.74 -40.27
CA PRO A 2 -8.35 -14.91 -38.98
C PRO A 2 -7.49 -14.22 -37.91
N GLU A 3 -8.11 -13.40 -37.10
CA GLU A 3 -7.42 -12.74 -35.98
C GLU A 3 -6.83 -13.81 -35.05
N ARG A 4 -5.52 -13.74 -34.86
CA ARG A 4 -4.83 -14.71 -34.00
C ARG A 4 -5.40 -14.60 -32.57
N PRO A 5 -5.65 -15.74 -31.89
CA PRO A 5 -6.10 -15.75 -30.50
C PRO A 5 -5.16 -14.99 -29.54
N ASN A 6 -3.95 -14.68 -29.98
CA ASN A 6 -2.96 -13.94 -29.21
C ASN A 6 -3.32 -12.49 -28.84
N ARG A 7 -4.36 -11.91 -29.41
CA ARG A 7 -4.77 -10.55 -29.05
C ARG A 7 -5.46 -10.48 -27.70
N ILE A 8 -6.06 -11.56 -27.24
CA ILE A 8 -6.65 -11.62 -25.90
C ILE A 8 -5.52 -11.60 -24.84
N PHE A 9 -4.45 -12.35 -25.07
CA PHE A 9 -3.30 -12.39 -24.16
C PHE A 9 -2.45 -11.11 -24.24
N GLY A 10 -2.41 -10.42 -25.37
CA GLY A 10 -1.72 -9.16 -25.55
C GLY A 10 -2.36 -8.01 -24.76
N ARG A 11 -3.63 -8.16 -24.35
CA ARG A 11 -4.36 -7.20 -23.51
C ARG A 11 -4.70 -7.81 -22.16
N SER A 12 -3.75 -8.46 -21.52
CA SER A 12 -3.95 -9.01 -20.18
C SER A 12 -4.19 -7.89 -19.17
N LEU A 13 -5.37 -7.88 -18.56
CA LEU A 13 -5.70 -6.93 -17.49
C LEU A 13 -4.75 -7.04 -16.30
N PRO A 14 -4.43 -8.24 -15.77
CA PRO A 14 -3.46 -8.34 -14.69
C PRO A 14 -2.11 -7.75 -15.04
N MET A 15 -1.60 -7.97 -16.25
CA MET A 15 -0.33 -7.41 -16.69
C MET A 15 -0.38 -5.89 -16.85
N SER A 16 -1.48 -5.36 -17.37
CA SER A 16 -1.68 -3.91 -17.51
C SER A 16 -1.71 -3.24 -16.14
N LEU A 17 -2.42 -3.84 -15.18
CA LEU A 17 -2.46 -3.34 -13.79
C LEU A 17 -1.09 -3.41 -13.13
N LEU A 18 -0.37 -4.52 -13.31
CA LEU A 18 0.96 -4.69 -12.74
C LEU A 18 1.95 -3.65 -13.26
N ARG A 19 1.97 -3.43 -14.58
CA ARG A 19 2.85 -2.46 -15.22
C ARG A 19 2.51 -1.03 -14.80
N ALA A 20 1.23 -0.69 -14.77
CA ALA A 20 0.78 0.63 -14.32
C ALA A 20 1.15 0.86 -12.86
N ARG A 21 0.91 -0.13 -12.00
CA ARG A 21 1.30 -0.07 -10.59
C ARG A 21 2.79 0.17 -10.44
N GLU A 22 3.62 -0.59 -11.14
CA GLU A 22 5.07 -0.47 -11.08
C GLU A 22 5.53 0.93 -11.50
N THR A 23 4.98 1.47 -12.58
CA THR A 23 5.28 2.81 -13.07
C THR A 23 4.93 3.88 -12.03
N VAL A 24 3.78 3.76 -11.39
CA VAL A 24 3.34 4.69 -10.33
C VAL A 24 4.26 4.59 -9.11
N VAL A 25 4.51 3.37 -8.62
CA VAL A 25 5.30 3.16 -7.41
C VAL A 25 6.74 3.63 -7.57
N GLN A 26 7.31 3.51 -8.76
CA GLN A 26 8.67 4.00 -9.05
C GLN A 26 8.84 5.49 -8.73
N ARG A 27 7.80 6.29 -8.87
CA ARG A 27 7.85 7.72 -8.53
C ARG A 27 8.01 7.97 -7.05
N PHE A 28 7.53 7.05 -6.20
CA PHE A 28 7.56 7.20 -4.75
C PHE A 28 8.78 6.55 -4.10
N ARG A 29 9.37 5.53 -4.72
CA ARG A 29 10.47 4.75 -4.12
C ARG A 29 11.67 5.58 -3.65
N PRO A 30 12.21 6.53 -4.43
CA PRO A 30 13.35 7.33 -3.96
C PRO A 30 13.02 8.12 -2.69
N MET A 31 11.83 8.68 -2.61
CA MET A 31 11.35 9.41 -1.44
C MET A 31 11.23 8.48 -0.24
N LEU A 32 10.61 7.32 -0.41
CA LEU A 32 10.47 6.33 0.68
C LEU A 32 11.84 5.87 1.20
N ARG A 33 12.81 5.63 0.31
CA ARG A 33 14.17 5.25 0.71
C ARG A 33 14.85 6.32 1.55
N ARG A 34 14.64 7.61 1.24
CA ARG A 34 15.18 8.70 2.05
C ARG A 34 14.69 8.66 3.50
N HIS A 35 13.49 8.13 3.71
CA HIS A 35 12.90 7.93 5.03
C HIS A 35 13.17 6.53 5.60
N GLY A 36 13.99 5.72 4.94
CA GLY A 36 14.31 4.37 5.41
C GLY A 36 13.16 3.37 5.27
N LEU A 37 12.26 3.59 4.31
CA LEU A 37 11.08 2.75 4.10
C LEU A 37 11.08 2.13 2.71
N ASN A 38 10.50 0.93 2.62
CA ASN A 38 10.06 0.38 1.35
C ASN A 38 8.53 0.56 1.20
N GLU A 39 8.01 0.22 0.05
CA GLU A 39 6.60 0.44 -0.28
C GLU A 39 5.66 -0.40 0.60
N GLN A 40 6.03 -1.63 0.94
CA GLN A 40 5.21 -2.47 1.81
C GLN A 40 5.15 -1.93 3.25
N GLN A 41 6.29 -1.47 3.78
CA GLN A 41 6.35 -0.83 5.09
C GLN A 41 5.50 0.44 5.13
N TRP A 42 5.55 1.23 4.07
CA TRP A 42 4.73 2.44 3.95
C TRP A 42 3.24 2.11 3.98
N ARG A 43 2.80 1.09 3.24
CA ARG A 43 1.38 0.67 3.26
C ARG A 43 0.92 0.24 4.65
N VAL A 44 1.77 -0.46 5.38
CA VAL A 44 1.48 -0.88 6.76
C VAL A 44 1.35 0.35 7.67
N LEU A 45 2.29 1.27 7.62
CA LEU A 45 2.24 2.50 8.43
C LEU A 45 1.00 3.34 8.11
N ARG A 46 0.62 3.42 6.84
CA ARG A 46 -0.55 4.17 6.40
C ARG A 46 -1.85 3.61 6.98
N VAL A 47 -2.03 2.30 6.97
CA VAL A 47 -3.20 1.67 7.60
C VAL A 47 -3.22 1.95 9.10
N LEU A 48 -2.07 1.80 9.77
CA LEU A 48 -1.97 2.07 11.21
C LEU A 48 -2.22 3.54 11.56
N ALA A 49 -1.89 4.47 10.67
CA ALA A 49 -2.15 5.89 10.89
C ALA A 49 -3.63 6.23 10.83
N GLU A 50 -4.42 5.47 10.09
CA GLU A 50 -5.87 5.65 9.96
C GLU A 50 -6.67 4.90 11.01
N ARG A 51 -6.04 4.00 11.76
CA ARG A 51 -6.71 3.12 12.74
C ARG A 51 -6.06 3.29 14.12
N THR A 52 -6.87 3.20 15.17
CA THR A 52 -6.35 3.22 16.55
C THR A 52 -5.59 1.93 16.86
N GLU A 53 -6.24 0.81 16.61
CA GLU A 53 -5.66 -0.53 16.78
C GLU A 53 -6.22 -1.42 15.68
N VAL A 54 -5.43 -2.40 15.24
CA VAL A 54 -5.83 -3.32 14.19
C VAL A 54 -5.20 -4.70 14.44
N THR A 55 -5.94 -5.76 14.13
CA THR A 55 -5.38 -7.12 14.18
C THR A 55 -4.41 -7.34 13.03
N ALA A 56 -3.49 -8.31 13.20
CA ALA A 56 -2.56 -8.66 12.12
C ALA A 56 -3.28 -9.09 10.84
N THR A 57 -4.38 -9.84 10.98
CA THR A 57 -5.19 -10.30 9.83
C THR A 57 -5.78 -9.11 9.07
N ASP A 58 -6.42 -8.17 9.78
CA ASP A 58 -7.02 -7.00 9.16
C ASP A 58 -5.96 -6.08 8.56
N LEU A 59 -4.83 -5.94 9.24
CA LEU A 59 -3.71 -5.12 8.73
C LEU A 59 -3.17 -5.67 7.42
N ALA A 60 -2.97 -6.98 7.33
CA ALA A 60 -2.50 -7.61 6.09
C ALA A 60 -3.49 -7.37 4.94
N GLU A 61 -4.77 -7.53 5.20
CA GLU A 61 -5.83 -7.31 4.21
C GLU A 61 -5.89 -5.85 3.76
N GLU A 62 -5.97 -4.91 4.70
CA GLU A 62 -6.10 -3.48 4.40
C GLU A 62 -4.83 -2.91 3.73
N ALA A 63 -3.65 -3.39 4.12
CA ALA A 63 -2.39 -2.98 3.51
C ALA A 63 -2.08 -3.72 2.20
N ALA A 64 -2.90 -4.68 1.82
CA ALA A 64 -2.69 -5.55 0.65
C ALA A 64 -1.31 -6.22 0.68
N VAL A 65 -0.95 -6.77 1.83
CA VAL A 65 0.30 -7.48 2.08
C VAL A 65 -0.04 -8.92 2.46
N LEU A 66 0.69 -9.87 1.93
CA LEU A 66 0.53 -11.28 2.30
C LEU A 66 0.92 -11.49 3.76
N SER A 67 0.20 -12.36 4.47
CA SER A 67 0.46 -12.64 5.89
C SER A 67 1.92 -13.04 6.18
N PRO A 68 2.58 -13.90 5.39
CA PRO A 68 4.00 -14.19 5.61
C PRO A 68 4.92 -12.97 5.47
N SER A 69 4.60 -12.06 4.55
CA SER A 69 5.34 -10.81 4.38
C SER A 69 5.13 -9.89 5.58
N LEU A 70 3.89 -9.78 6.06
CA LEU A 70 3.59 -8.97 7.24
C LEU A 70 4.32 -9.49 8.48
N SER A 71 4.41 -10.81 8.64
CA SER A 71 5.16 -11.43 9.75
C SER A 71 6.64 -11.06 9.77
N ARG A 72 7.21 -10.73 8.60
CA ARG A 72 8.59 -10.23 8.49
C ARG A 72 8.70 -8.72 8.66
N ILE A 73 7.69 -7.98 8.21
CA ILE A 73 7.66 -6.51 8.28
C ILE A 73 7.49 -6.01 9.71
N LEU A 74 6.57 -6.61 10.46
CA LEU A 74 6.19 -6.12 11.79
C LEU A 74 7.37 -6.09 12.78
N PRO A 75 8.21 -7.15 12.90
CA PRO A 75 9.34 -7.11 13.81
C PRO A 75 10.35 -6.01 13.46
N VAL A 76 10.57 -5.73 12.18
CA VAL A 76 11.48 -4.68 11.72
C VAL A 76 10.98 -3.30 12.16
N LEU A 77 9.70 -3.02 11.95
CA LEU A 77 9.08 -1.74 12.32
C LEU A 77 8.99 -1.59 13.85
N GLU A 78 8.69 -2.67 14.56
CA GLU A 78 8.66 -2.67 16.02
C GLU A 78 10.05 -2.39 16.61
N ALA A 79 11.10 -3.03 16.07
CA ALA A 79 12.48 -2.81 16.49
C ALA A 79 12.94 -1.36 16.27
N ARG A 80 12.39 -0.69 15.25
CA ARG A 80 12.63 0.73 15.00
C ARG A 80 11.79 1.65 15.91
N GLY A 81 10.93 1.09 16.74
CA GLY A 81 10.07 1.85 17.64
C GLY A 81 8.88 2.53 16.94
N LEU A 82 8.53 2.09 15.73
CA LEU A 82 7.50 2.74 14.92
C LEU A 82 6.09 2.21 15.22
N LEU A 83 5.97 1.00 15.74
CA LEU A 83 4.71 0.39 16.12
C LEU A 83 4.84 -0.39 17.41
N ARG A 84 3.69 -0.68 18.01
CA ARG A 84 3.57 -1.49 19.23
C ARG A 84 2.61 -2.65 18.97
N ARG A 85 2.92 -3.78 19.58
CA ARG A 85 2.03 -4.93 19.62
C ARG A 85 1.56 -5.18 21.03
N LYS A 86 0.26 -5.37 21.19
CA LYS A 86 -0.29 -5.91 22.44
C LYS A 86 -0.33 -7.44 22.32
N THR A 87 0.56 -8.11 23.05
CA THR A 87 0.62 -9.55 23.10
C THR A 87 -0.13 -10.05 24.34
N GLY A 88 -1.45 -9.97 24.34
CA GLY A 88 -2.27 -10.48 25.44
C GLY A 88 -2.79 -11.90 25.22
N THR A 89 -2.56 -12.47 24.04
CA THR A 89 -3.07 -13.80 23.68
C THR A 89 -1.98 -14.63 23.01
N THR A 90 -2.04 -15.95 23.20
CA THR A 90 -1.14 -16.91 22.56
C THR A 90 -1.36 -17.02 21.05
N ASP A 91 -2.41 -16.41 20.51
CA ASP A 91 -2.72 -16.41 19.09
C ASP A 91 -2.29 -15.08 18.46
N GLN A 92 -1.24 -15.13 17.64
CA GLN A 92 -0.72 -13.95 16.94
C GLN A 92 -1.73 -13.28 16.01
N ARG A 93 -2.75 -14.02 15.53
CA ARG A 93 -3.81 -13.47 14.68
C ARG A 93 -4.68 -12.45 15.41
N HIS A 94 -4.76 -12.55 16.74
CA HIS A 94 -5.53 -11.63 17.59
C HIS A 94 -4.66 -10.56 18.26
N SER A 95 -3.36 -10.50 17.94
CA SER A 95 -2.49 -9.43 18.42
C SER A 95 -2.98 -8.10 17.87
N LEU A 96 -3.11 -7.11 18.74
CA LEU A 96 -3.45 -5.75 18.35
C LEU A 96 -2.19 -4.96 18.09
N ILE A 97 -2.20 -4.26 16.97
CA ILE A 97 -1.06 -3.48 16.49
C ILE A 97 -1.51 -2.02 16.42
N ALA A 98 -0.67 -1.13 16.95
CA ALA A 98 -0.91 0.30 16.94
C ALA A 98 0.35 1.06 16.57
N LEU A 99 0.19 2.22 15.97
CA LEU A 99 1.28 3.11 15.64
C LEU A 99 1.86 3.71 16.93
N ALA A 100 3.19 3.66 17.08
CA ALA A 100 3.87 4.36 18.17
C ALA A 100 4.02 5.85 17.82
N PRO A 101 4.29 6.74 18.81
CA PRO A 101 4.50 8.15 18.53
C PRO A 101 5.59 8.45 17.49
N ALA A 102 6.71 7.71 17.52
CA ALA A 102 7.76 7.84 16.52
C ALA A 102 7.28 7.42 15.12
N GLY A 103 6.41 6.40 15.05
CA GLY A 103 5.79 5.97 13.81
C GLY A 103 4.85 7.02 13.23
N ARG A 104 4.09 7.68 14.08
CA ARG A 104 3.20 8.78 13.66
C ARG A 104 4.01 9.96 13.12
N ALA A 105 5.08 10.34 13.83
CA ALA A 105 5.96 11.41 13.38
C ALA A 105 6.58 11.10 12.01
N LEU A 106 7.06 9.87 11.81
CA LEU A 106 7.60 9.45 10.51
C LEU A 106 6.52 9.44 9.43
N PHE A 107 5.33 8.92 9.75
CA PHE A 107 4.20 8.91 8.82
C PHE A 107 3.86 10.32 8.34
N GLU A 108 3.80 11.29 9.23
CA GLU A 108 3.47 12.67 8.88
C GLU A 108 4.51 13.30 7.95
N GLN A 109 5.81 13.05 8.21
CA GLN A 109 6.89 13.51 7.34
C GLN A 109 6.80 12.90 5.94
N VAL A 110 6.59 11.59 5.87
CA VAL A 110 6.47 10.89 4.58
C VAL A 110 5.21 11.33 3.84
N ALA A 111 4.11 11.54 4.56
CA ALA A 111 2.85 11.95 3.96
C ALA A 111 2.96 13.31 3.24
N GLU A 112 3.71 14.25 3.81
CA GLU A 112 3.96 15.55 3.14
C GLU A 112 4.67 15.37 1.81
N ASP A 113 5.76 14.59 1.81
CA ASP A 113 6.51 14.31 0.58
C ASP A 113 5.69 13.50 -0.43
N PHE A 114 4.91 12.54 0.07
CA PHE A 114 4.02 11.73 -0.74
C PHE A 114 2.98 12.59 -1.47
N GLU A 115 2.37 13.52 -0.77
CA GLU A 115 1.35 14.40 -1.35
C GLU A 115 1.91 15.27 -2.47
N LEU A 116 3.14 15.77 -2.34
CA LEU A 116 3.79 16.56 -3.39
C LEU A 116 4.01 15.74 -4.65
N ILE A 117 4.51 14.52 -4.51
CA ILE A 117 4.73 13.61 -5.65
C ILE A 117 3.39 13.23 -6.28
N TYR A 118 2.39 12.93 -5.45
CA TYR A 118 1.05 12.56 -5.90
C TYR A 118 0.39 13.72 -6.68
N ALA A 119 0.50 14.94 -6.17
CA ALA A 119 -0.05 16.11 -6.84
C ALA A 119 0.57 16.32 -8.23
N GLN A 120 1.89 16.13 -8.36
CA GLN A 120 2.57 16.23 -9.64
C GLN A 120 2.12 15.14 -10.60
N MET A 121 2.00 13.92 -10.12
CA MET A 121 1.49 12.79 -10.91
C MET A 121 0.06 13.04 -11.39
N ALA A 122 -0.79 13.58 -10.51
CA ALA A 122 -2.17 13.94 -10.84
C ALA A 122 -2.21 15.02 -11.94
N GLN A 123 -1.32 16.01 -11.89
CA GLN A 123 -1.23 17.02 -12.93
C GLN A 123 -0.76 16.42 -14.26
N ASP A 124 0.24 15.56 -14.24
CA ASP A 124 0.79 14.92 -15.45
C ASP A 124 -0.25 14.06 -16.16
N PHE A 125 -1.05 13.31 -15.41
CA PHE A 125 -2.08 12.43 -15.96
C PHE A 125 -3.38 13.16 -16.26
N GLY A 126 -3.70 14.18 -15.50
CA GLY A 126 -4.95 14.92 -15.52
C GLY A 126 -5.82 14.62 -14.30
N PRO A 127 -6.15 15.64 -13.48
CA PRO A 127 -6.89 15.42 -12.23
C PRO A 127 -8.23 14.73 -12.44
N ALA A 128 -9.00 15.14 -13.46
CA ALA A 128 -10.29 14.52 -13.78
C ALA A 128 -10.13 13.07 -14.26
N ARG A 129 -9.09 12.81 -15.06
CA ARG A 129 -8.79 11.45 -15.52
C ARG A 129 -8.39 10.53 -14.35
N LEU A 130 -7.63 11.06 -13.39
CA LEU A 130 -7.25 10.29 -12.22
C LEU A 130 -8.47 9.94 -11.35
N THR A 131 -9.37 10.90 -11.16
CA THR A 131 -10.64 10.66 -10.45
C THR A 131 -11.44 9.54 -11.12
N ARG A 132 -11.56 9.57 -12.45
CA ARG A 132 -12.25 8.51 -13.20
C ARG A 132 -11.55 7.16 -13.07
N LEU A 133 -10.22 7.15 -13.13
CA LEU A 133 -9.45 5.92 -12.98
C LEU A 133 -9.67 5.28 -11.61
N HIS A 134 -9.63 6.05 -10.53
CA HIS A 134 -9.94 5.55 -9.19
C HIS A 134 -11.34 4.94 -9.13
N ALA A 135 -12.35 5.61 -9.69
CA ALA A 135 -13.72 5.12 -9.71
C ALA A 135 -13.83 3.81 -10.50
N GLU A 136 -13.17 3.71 -11.65
CA GLU A 136 -13.18 2.50 -12.47
C GLU A 136 -12.47 1.33 -11.79
N LEU A 137 -11.35 1.57 -11.14
CA LEU A 137 -10.64 0.53 -10.39
C LEU A 137 -11.47 0.00 -9.22
N GLU A 138 -12.16 0.90 -8.51
CA GLU A 138 -13.04 0.50 -7.40
C GLU A 138 -14.25 -0.28 -7.92
N ALA A 139 -14.86 0.16 -9.01
CA ALA A 139 -15.98 -0.56 -9.65
C ALA A 139 -15.54 -1.96 -10.08
N LEU A 140 -14.34 -2.09 -10.65
CA LEU A 140 -13.77 -3.39 -11.04
C LEU A 140 -13.65 -4.33 -9.84
N ARG A 141 -13.11 -3.84 -8.72
CA ARG A 141 -12.99 -4.62 -7.49
C ARG A 141 -14.33 -5.10 -6.98
N GLN A 142 -15.33 -4.22 -6.95
CA GLN A 142 -16.67 -4.53 -6.45
C GLN A 142 -17.37 -5.58 -7.31
N VAL A 143 -17.25 -5.48 -8.62
CA VAL A 143 -17.90 -6.42 -9.57
C VAL A 143 -17.26 -7.81 -9.49
N LEU A 144 -15.95 -7.90 -9.29
CA LEU A 144 -15.21 -9.15 -9.30
C LEU A 144 -15.05 -9.81 -7.91
N SER A 145 -15.50 -9.16 -6.86
CA SER A 145 -15.43 -9.70 -5.50
C SER A 145 -16.52 -10.71 -5.23
#